data_f123e5bb65b8374b5f409a0d9a2d0521
#
_entry.id   f123e5bb65b8374b5f409a0d9a2d0521
#
_cell.length_a   1.000
_cell.length_b   1.000
_cell.length_c   1.000
_cell.angle_alpha   90.00
_cell.angle_beta   90.00
_cell.angle_gamma   90.00
#
_symmetry.space_group_name_H-M   'P 1'
#
loop_
_entity.id
_entity.type
_entity.pdbx_description
1 polymer ?
#
loop_
_entity_poly.entity_id
_entity_poly.type
_entity_poly.pdbx_seq_one_letter_code
_entity_poly.pdbx_strand_id
1 'polypeptide(L)'
;MKRAGILHPALSHLLASTGHTDYFTVCDRGFPVPVGPERIDLALTDDIPTVLDVLRAVLAEWSADRILVTTEMEDISPARGAALRDLIGDIPVEQVSHLELKRLARSARATVRTGDTVPYANIIVVSG
;
A
#
# COMPACT_ATOMS: atom_id res chain seq x y z
N MET A 1 3.67 0.75 -27.24
CA MET A 1 4.12 1.24 -25.93
C MET A 1 2.95 1.86 -25.19
N LYS A 2 2.78 1.55 -23.89
CA LYS A 2 1.71 2.16 -23.07
C LYS A 2 1.89 3.67 -23.02
N ARG A 3 0.79 4.41 -23.06
CA ARG A 3 0.81 5.88 -23.00
C ARG A 3 0.85 6.43 -21.58
N ALA A 4 0.30 5.67 -20.63
CA ALA A 4 0.13 6.12 -19.25
C ALA A 4 -0.09 4.93 -18.33
N GLY A 5 -0.15 5.20 -17.04
CA GLY A 5 -0.45 4.22 -16.01
C GLY A 5 0.79 3.47 -15.52
N ILE A 6 0.55 2.43 -14.76
CA ILE A 6 1.60 1.64 -14.13
C ILE A 6 2.36 0.85 -15.19
N LEU A 7 3.69 0.97 -15.16
CA LEU A 7 4.57 0.27 -16.10
C LEU A 7 5.08 -1.06 -15.57
N HIS A 8 5.06 -1.25 -14.25
CA HIS A 8 5.55 -2.49 -13.62
C HIS A 8 4.60 -3.64 -13.91
N PRO A 9 5.03 -4.71 -14.59
CA PRO A 9 4.14 -5.78 -15.03
C PRO A 9 3.44 -6.50 -13.87
N ALA A 10 4.16 -6.84 -12.82
CA ALA A 10 3.59 -7.57 -11.69
C ALA A 10 2.54 -6.74 -10.94
N LEU A 11 2.78 -5.44 -10.76
CA LEU A 11 1.81 -4.55 -10.12
C LEU A 11 0.55 -4.38 -10.99
N SER A 12 0.73 -4.19 -12.29
CA SER A 12 -0.40 -4.13 -13.24
C SER A 12 -1.23 -5.42 -13.24
N HIS A 13 -0.56 -6.58 -13.19
CA HIS A 13 -1.23 -7.88 -13.12
C HIS A 13 -2.02 -8.02 -11.81
N LEU A 14 -1.44 -7.61 -10.67
CA LEU A 14 -2.13 -7.61 -9.39
C LEU A 14 -3.44 -6.82 -9.47
N LEU A 15 -3.39 -5.59 -9.94
CA LEU A 15 -4.55 -4.71 -10.03
C LEU A 15 -5.63 -5.26 -10.97
N ALA A 16 -5.21 -5.82 -12.11
CA ALA A 16 -6.13 -6.40 -13.09
C ALA A 16 -6.80 -7.68 -12.60
N SER A 17 -6.18 -8.41 -11.69
CA SER A 17 -6.68 -9.69 -11.17
C SER A 17 -7.36 -9.61 -9.80
N THR A 18 -7.35 -8.45 -9.16
CA THR A 18 -7.94 -8.23 -7.84
C THR A 18 -9.45 -8.06 -7.94
N GLY A 19 -10.18 -8.89 -7.23
CA GLY A 19 -11.64 -8.82 -7.16
C GLY A 19 -12.12 -7.95 -6.01
N HIS A 20 -13.44 -7.72 -5.98
CA HIS A 20 -14.09 -6.95 -4.90
C HIS A 20 -13.74 -7.53 -3.53
N THR A 21 -13.35 -6.69 -2.60
CA THR A 21 -12.90 -7.00 -1.23
C THR A 21 -11.55 -7.71 -1.09
N ASP A 22 -10.93 -8.14 -2.18
CA ASP A 22 -9.52 -8.55 -2.12
C ASP A 22 -8.67 -7.36 -1.67
N TYR A 23 -7.53 -7.63 -1.07
CA TYR A 23 -6.65 -6.56 -0.59
C TYR A 23 -5.18 -6.91 -0.76
N PHE A 24 -4.35 -5.90 -0.76
CA PHE A 24 -2.89 -6.03 -0.78
C PHE A 24 -2.24 -5.03 0.15
N THR A 25 -1.03 -5.35 0.60
CA THR A 25 -0.23 -4.50 1.49
C THR A 25 0.73 -3.67 0.66
N VAL A 26 0.87 -2.38 1.01
CA VAL A 26 1.96 -1.53 0.52
C VAL A 26 2.78 -1.11 1.73
N CYS A 27 4.06 -1.45 1.73
CA CYS A 27 4.87 -1.35 2.94
C CYS A 27 6.17 -0.57 2.74
N ASP A 28 6.75 -0.12 3.86
CA ASP A 28 8.04 0.52 3.91
C ASP A 28 9.19 -0.49 3.64
N ARG A 29 10.43 0.02 3.59
CA ARG A 29 11.60 -0.81 3.27
C ARG A 29 11.90 -1.88 4.32
N GLY A 30 11.52 -1.64 5.57
CA GLY A 30 11.83 -2.49 6.72
C GLY A 30 10.71 -3.45 7.13
N PHE A 31 9.57 -3.40 6.47
CA PHE A 31 8.45 -4.26 6.80
C PHE A 31 8.80 -5.74 6.58
N PRO A 32 8.48 -6.63 7.54
CA PRO A 32 8.72 -8.05 7.38
C PRO A 32 7.73 -8.65 6.37
N VAL A 33 8.14 -8.76 5.12
CA VAL A 33 7.29 -9.29 4.04
C VAL A 33 6.98 -10.77 4.34
N PRO A 34 5.69 -11.13 4.47
CA PRO A 34 5.32 -12.50 4.78
C PRO A 34 5.65 -13.46 3.63
N VAL A 35 5.93 -14.71 3.99
CA VAL A 35 6.04 -15.81 3.04
C VAL A 35 4.62 -16.28 2.70
N GLY A 36 4.35 -16.52 1.43
CA GLY A 36 3.06 -16.99 0.94
C GLY A 36 2.45 -16.02 -0.08
N PRO A 37 1.99 -14.80 0.32
CA PRO A 37 1.54 -13.82 -0.66
C PRO A 37 2.63 -13.44 -1.66
N GLU A 38 2.22 -13.07 -2.87
CA GLU A 38 3.16 -12.56 -3.87
C GLU A 38 3.93 -11.36 -3.33
N ARG A 39 5.24 -11.35 -3.56
CA ARG A 39 6.10 -10.21 -3.24
C ARG A 39 6.36 -9.41 -4.51
N ILE A 40 5.92 -8.16 -4.53
CA ILE A 40 6.21 -7.20 -5.59
C ILE A 40 7.17 -6.17 -5.02
N ASP A 41 8.45 -6.28 -5.34
CA ASP A 41 9.48 -5.42 -4.76
C ASP A 41 9.78 -4.24 -5.70
N LEU A 42 9.33 -3.06 -5.30
CA LEU A 42 9.54 -1.80 -6.04
C LEU A 42 10.67 -0.96 -5.45
N ALA A 43 11.27 -1.41 -4.34
CA ALA A 43 12.31 -0.64 -3.67
C ALA A 43 13.55 -0.52 -4.54
N LEU A 44 13.83 0.66 -5.04
CA LEU A 44 15.07 0.97 -5.74
C LEU A 44 16.16 1.40 -4.76
N THR A 45 15.84 2.34 -3.89
CA THR A 45 16.69 2.88 -2.84
C THR A 45 15.81 3.63 -1.85
N ASP A 46 16.39 4.24 -0.80
CA ASP A 46 15.62 4.98 0.21
C ASP A 46 14.69 6.03 -0.44
N ASP A 47 13.41 5.94 -0.08
CA ASP A 47 12.33 6.82 -0.51
C ASP A 47 12.06 6.86 -2.03
N ILE A 48 12.51 5.85 -2.76
CA ILE A 48 12.25 5.71 -4.20
C ILE A 48 11.82 4.26 -4.49
N PRO A 49 10.51 4.04 -4.75
CA PRO A 49 9.37 4.92 -4.45
C PRO A 49 8.98 4.90 -2.98
N THR A 50 8.20 5.89 -2.54
CA THR A 50 7.52 5.86 -1.25
C THR A 50 6.18 5.11 -1.35
N VAL A 51 5.57 4.79 -0.20
CA VAL A 51 4.22 4.22 -0.15
C VAL A 51 3.21 5.14 -0.84
N LEU A 52 3.32 6.45 -0.64
CA LEU A 52 2.40 7.40 -1.28
C LEU A 52 2.61 7.49 -2.81
N ASP A 53 3.83 7.34 -3.29
CA ASP A 53 4.08 7.28 -4.74
C ASP A 53 3.35 6.10 -5.37
N VAL A 54 3.44 4.93 -4.74
CA VAL A 54 2.75 3.72 -5.20
C VAL A 54 1.23 3.89 -5.13
N LEU A 55 0.73 4.39 -4.00
CA LEU A 55 -0.70 4.61 -3.82
C LEU A 55 -1.26 5.59 -4.86
N ARG A 56 -0.55 6.67 -5.14
CA ARG A 56 -0.94 7.63 -6.17
C ARG A 56 -1.06 6.97 -7.54
N ALA A 57 -0.09 6.17 -7.92
CA ALA A 57 -0.11 5.45 -9.19
C ALA A 57 -1.26 4.44 -9.26
N VAL A 58 -1.52 3.73 -8.17
CA VAL A 58 -2.63 2.78 -8.08
C VAL A 58 -3.98 3.47 -8.21
N LEU A 59 -4.21 4.52 -7.44
CA LEU A 59 -5.51 5.23 -7.44
C LEU A 59 -5.80 5.98 -8.73
N ALA A 60 -4.79 6.23 -9.56
CA ALA A 60 -5.00 6.84 -10.86
C ALA A 60 -5.73 5.92 -11.85
N GLU A 61 -5.73 4.60 -11.61
CA GLU A 61 -6.34 3.65 -12.54
C GLU A 61 -7.16 2.53 -11.85
N TRP A 62 -7.36 2.60 -10.54
CA TRP A 62 -7.97 1.51 -9.78
C TRP A 62 -8.80 2.06 -8.62
N SER A 63 -9.94 1.41 -8.33
CA SER A 63 -10.86 1.84 -7.28
C SER A 63 -10.60 1.13 -5.98
N ALA A 64 -10.36 1.89 -4.92
CA ALA A 64 -10.26 1.38 -3.56
C ALA A 64 -11.60 1.55 -2.83
N ASP A 65 -12.01 0.52 -2.07
CA ASP A 65 -13.13 0.58 -1.15
C ASP A 65 -12.74 1.32 0.12
N ARG A 66 -11.57 1.04 0.66
CA ARG A 66 -11.01 1.69 1.83
C ARG A 66 -9.51 1.44 1.94
N ILE A 67 -8.88 2.24 2.78
CA ILE A 67 -7.46 2.11 3.13
C ILE A 67 -7.35 1.82 4.63
N LEU A 68 -6.61 0.79 5.00
CA LEU A 68 -6.26 0.53 6.40
C LEU A 68 -4.92 1.17 6.70
N VAL A 69 -4.88 1.93 7.77
CA VAL A 69 -3.65 2.53 8.31
C VAL A 69 -3.43 2.03 9.73
N THR A 70 -2.25 2.23 10.29
CA THR A 70 -1.99 1.84 11.67
C THR A 70 -2.24 3.00 12.63
N THR A 71 -2.68 2.68 13.85
CA THR A 71 -2.75 3.67 14.94
C THR A 71 -1.36 4.24 15.22
N GLU A 72 -0.31 3.43 15.08
CA GLU A 72 1.08 3.85 15.24
C GLU A 72 1.51 4.88 14.19
N MET A 73 1.02 4.79 12.95
CA MET A 73 1.24 5.85 11.94
C MET A 73 0.67 7.19 12.42
N GLU A 74 -0.55 7.17 12.94
CA GLU A 74 -1.21 8.40 13.41
C GLU A 74 -0.48 9.02 14.61
N ASP A 75 0.04 8.19 15.51
CA ASP A 75 0.69 8.65 16.74
C ASP A 75 2.15 9.08 16.50
N ILE A 76 2.89 8.33 15.67
CA ILE A 76 4.34 8.48 15.50
C ILE A 76 4.70 9.25 14.25
N SER A 77 3.91 9.11 13.18
CA SER A 77 4.15 9.76 11.90
C SER A 77 2.91 10.53 11.42
N PRO A 78 2.38 11.48 12.21
CA PRO A 78 1.11 12.17 11.89
C PRO A 78 1.16 12.94 10.56
N ALA A 79 2.31 13.45 10.15
CA ALA A 79 2.47 14.12 8.87
C ALA A 79 2.22 13.17 7.70
N ARG A 80 2.63 11.90 7.82
CA ARG A 80 2.36 10.90 6.80
C ARG A 80 0.87 10.57 6.74
N GLY A 81 0.19 10.44 7.88
CA GLY A 81 -1.25 10.24 7.93
C GLY A 81 -2.03 11.37 7.26
N ALA A 82 -1.62 12.62 7.52
CA ALA A 82 -2.22 13.79 6.88
C ALA A 82 -2.00 13.79 5.35
N ALA A 83 -0.78 13.51 4.90
CA ALA A 83 -0.46 13.44 3.47
C ALA A 83 -1.23 12.32 2.76
N LEU A 84 -1.42 11.19 3.43
CA LEU A 84 -2.21 10.09 2.89
C LEU A 84 -3.68 10.51 2.71
N ARG A 85 -4.27 11.15 3.71
CA ARG A 85 -5.65 11.62 3.63
C ARG A 85 -5.86 12.66 2.54
N ASP A 86 -4.91 13.56 2.36
CA ASP A 86 -4.94 14.53 1.25
C ASP A 86 -4.92 13.83 -0.11
N LEU A 87 -4.14 12.75 -0.23
CA LEU A 87 -4.03 12.00 -1.48
C LEU A 87 -5.31 11.24 -1.82
N ILE A 88 -5.92 10.59 -0.82
CA ILE A 88 -7.04 9.65 -1.08
C ILE A 88 -8.41 10.32 -1.11
N GLY A 89 -8.54 11.57 -0.64
CA GLY A 89 -9.80 12.29 -0.63
C GLY A 89 -10.88 11.60 0.21
N ASP A 90 -11.99 11.24 -0.43
CA ASP A 90 -13.17 10.68 0.25
C ASP A 90 -13.10 9.16 0.49
N ILE A 91 -12.02 8.49 0.10
CA ILE A 91 -11.88 7.06 0.36
C ILE A 91 -11.83 6.83 1.88
N PRO A 92 -12.68 5.94 2.43
CA PRO A 92 -12.70 5.67 3.87
C PRO A 92 -11.35 5.17 4.39
N VAL A 93 -10.97 5.64 5.58
CA VAL A 93 -9.78 5.17 6.30
C VAL A 93 -10.22 4.41 7.54
N GLU A 94 -9.66 3.23 7.72
CA GLU A 94 -9.88 2.39 8.90
C GLU A 94 -8.54 2.24 9.63
N GLN A 95 -8.56 2.39 10.96
CA GLN A 95 -7.36 2.24 11.77
C GLN A 95 -7.30 0.84 12.40
N VAL A 96 -6.14 0.22 12.31
CA VAL A 96 -5.83 -1.05 12.97
C VAL A 96 -4.48 -0.91 13.67
N SER A 97 -4.17 -1.80 14.62
CA SER A 97 -2.82 -1.84 15.18
C SER A 97 -1.81 -2.34 14.14
N HIS A 98 -0.55 -1.98 14.32
CA HIS A 98 0.52 -2.51 13.46
C HIS A 98 0.60 -4.04 13.53
N LEU A 99 0.36 -4.62 14.71
CA LEU A 99 0.31 -6.07 14.87
C LEU A 99 -0.81 -6.69 14.03
N GLU A 100 -2.00 -6.08 14.03
CA GLU A 100 -3.14 -6.52 13.24
C GLU A 100 -2.87 -6.37 11.73
N LEU A 101 -2.23 -5.28 11.32
CA LEU A 101 -1.85 -5.08 9.93
C LEU A 101 -0.90 -6.19 9.46
N LYS A 102 0.08 -6.55 10.29
CA LYS A 102 0.97 -7.68 9.98
C LYS A 102 0.22 -8.99 9.85
N ARG A 103 -0.78 -9.23 10.70
CA ARG A 103 -1.62 -10.43 10.64
C ARG A 103 -2.42 -10.46 9.33
N LEU A 104 -3.04 -9.36 8.96
CA LEU A 104 -3.80 -9.23 7.72
C LEU A 104 -2.92 -9.40 6.49
N ALA A 105 -1.69 -8.90 6.54
CA ALA A 105 -0.74 -9.01 5.42
C ALA A 105 -0.45 -10.47 5.04
N ARG A 106 -0.54 -11.40 5.96
CA ARG A 106 -0.32 -12.83 5.68
C ARG A 106 -1.36 -13.44 4.76
N SER A 107 -2.56 -12.88 4.71
CA SER A 107 -3.66 -13.32 3.87
C SER A 107 -3.94 -12.38 2.69
N ALA A 108 -3.11 -11.37 2.50
CA ALA A 108 -3.21 -10.45 1.38
C ALA A 108 -2.90 -11.14 0.04
N ARG A 109 -3.37 -10.57 -1.05
CA ARG A 109 -3.04 -11.07 -2.40
C ARG A 109 -1.57 -10.87 -2.73
N ALA A 110 -0.99 -9.79 -2.23
CA ALA A 110 0.41 -9.46 -2.43
C ALA A 110 0.92 -8.51 -1.35
N THR A 111 2.24 -8.42 -1.22
CA THR A 111 2.91 -7.34 -0.51
C THR A 111 3.75 -6.55 -1.51
N VAL A 112 3.41 -5.29 -1.67
CA VAL A 112 4.17 -4.34 -2.50
C VAL A 112 5.16 -3.61 -1.60
N ARG A 113 6.44 -3.97 -1.70
CA ARG A 113 7.50 -3.35 -0.90
C ARG A 113 8.03 -2.11 -1.59
N THR A 114 8.15 -1.03 -0.84
CA THR A 114 8.71 0.24 -1.31
C THR A 114 10.03 0.56 -0.62
N GLY A 115 10.65 1.66 -1.02
CA GLY A 115 11.85 2.19 -0.36
C GLY A 115 11.55 3.17 0.77
N ASP A 116 10.30 3.27 1.20
CA ASP A 116 9.87 4.27 2.18
C ASP A 116 10.60 4.12 3.52
N THR A 117 11.06 5.23 4.06
CA THR A 117 11.81 5.26 5.33
C THR A 117 10.99 5.82 6.50
N VAL A 118 9.78 6.28 6.26
CA VAL A 118 8.92 6.81 7.33
C VAL A 118 8.43 5.67 8.23
N PRO A 119 8.59 5.79 9.55
CA PRO A 119 8.10 4.77 10.48
C PRO A 119 6.59 4.54 10.36
N TYR A 120 6.20 3.28 10.36
CA TYR A 120 4.80 2.84 10.28
C TYR A 120 4.04 3.35 9.04
N ALA A 121 4.76 3.54 7.92
CA ALA A 121 4.15 3.99 6.67
C ALA A 121 3.31 2.91 5.96
N ASN A 122 3.18 1.73 6.55
CA ASN A 122 2.53 0.58 5.96
C ASN A 122 1.01 0.74 5.90
N ILE A 123 0.42 0.35 4.78
CA ILE A 123 -1.02 0.41 4.56
C ILE A 123 -1.53 -0.88 3.93
N ILE A 124 -2.84 -1.11 4.06
CA ILE A 124 -3.56 -2.11 3.27
C ILE A 124 -4.57 -1.39 2.39
N VAL A 125 -4.62 -1.78 1.14
CA VAL A 125 -5.53 -1.22 0.14
C VAL A 125 -6.55 -2.30 -0.22
N VAL A 126 -7.82 -1.99 0.01
CA VAL A 126 -8.93 -2.92 -0.22
C VAL A 126 -9.63 -2.57 -1.52
N SER A 127 -9.85 -3.57 -2.37
CA SER A 127 -10.48 -3.42 -3.68
C SER A 127 -11.96 -3.05 -3.58
N GLY A 128 -12.32 -2.06 -4.33
CA GLY A 128 -13.71 -1.62 -4.46
C GLY A 128 -14.53 -2.39 -5.52
#